data_bbd2fea17d5d7274271de0e3e67790d9
#
_entry.id   bbd2fea17d5d7274271de0e3e67790d9
#
_cell.length_a   1.000
_cell.length_b   1.000
_cell.length_c   1.000
_cell.angle_alpha   90.00
_cell.angle_beta   90.00
_cell.angle_gamma   90.00
#
_symmetry.space_group_name_H-M   'P 1'
#
loop_
_entity.id
_entity.type
_entity.pdbx_description
1 polymer ?
#
loop_
_entity_poly.entity_id
_entity_poly.type
_entity_poly.pdbx_seq_one_letter_code
_entity_poly.pdbx_strand_id
1 'polypeptide(L)'
;GWDDTTWPRPPTTADLDGAAGGLPVYLARVDVHSAAASSALRQRVAGLAGAGGFDAQNPLTADAHHLVRAEARRLLTVGQRAAARGAALDLAASAGIVAVHECAGPDIGGLEDWEELRDTRHGVDVLGYWGEAVGSAAQARELIDATGAHGLAGDLFVDGALGSRTAWLCEPYADAPGACGTCYLDVDAITEHLFACTEAGVTAGFHVIGDAAVSAAVAALARTVERFGAPAVARCGHRLEHLEMVSAEQAQKLGSWGVIASMQPAFDALWGGDHGMYARRLGATRAARLNPLALLASAGVPLAFGSDSPVTAVDPWNWVRAAASHRTAGSAVSVRAAFAAATRGAWRAGGVRDGVSGTLVPGAPASYAVWDACDLDVTAPPDGVQRWSTDPRSRVPVLPRLGSDDPLPRCRRTVHRGVVLHG
;
A
#
# COMPACT_ATOMS: atom_id res chain seq x y z
N GLY A 1 4.58 15.82 -4.89
CA GLY A 1 5.62 15.59 -3.91
C GLY A 1 7.01 15.87 -4.48
N TRP A 2 8.02 15.94 -3.62
CA TRP A 2 9.42 16.01 -4.06
C TRP A 2 10.09 14.63 -3.96
N ASP A 3 11.14 14.42 -4.74
CA ASP A 3 11.93 13.20 -4.72
C ASP A 3 13.41 13.56 -4.85
N ASP A 4 14.23 13.15 -3.89
CA ASP A 4 15.69 13.36 -3.88
C ASP A 4 16.43 12.54 -4.95
N THR A 5 15.73 11.74 -5.73
CA THR A 5 16.27 11.08 -6.92
C THR A 5 16.23 11.98 -8.16
N THR A 6 15.31 12.92 -8.20
CA THR A 6 15.10 13.84 -9.34
C THR A 6 15.40 15.29 -9.00
N TRP A 7 15.39 15.65 -7.72
CA TRP A 7 15.75 16.99 -7.24
C TRP A 7 17.22 17.04 -6.83
N PRO A 8 17.90 18.16 -7.04
CA PRO A 8 19.34 18.30 -6.73
C PRO A 8 19.64 18.17 -5.23
N ARG A 9 18.68 18.50 -4.37
CA ARG A 9 18.69 18.33 -2.91
C ARG A 9 17.28 18.35 -2.34
N PRO A 10 17.08 17.86 -1.11
CA PRO A 10 15.81 18.04 -0.40
C PRO A 10 15.48 19.54 -0.23
N PRO A 11 14.19 19.91 -0.33
CA PRO A 11 13.76 21.28 -0.07
C PRO A 11 13.90 21.62 1.43
N THR A 12 14.28 22.87 1.72
CA THR A 12 14.41 23.37 3.10
C THR A 12 13.23 24.25 3.49
N THR A 13 13.11 24.55 4.78
CA THR A 13 12.15 25.55 5.28
C THR A 13 12.38 26.92 4.63
N ALA A 14 13.63 27.33 4.47
CA ALA A 14 13.97 28.59 3.81
C ALA A 14 13.55 28.66 2.34
N ASP A 15 13.66 27.54 1.59
CA ASP A 15 13.18 27.48 0.21
C ASP A 15 11.65 27.71 0.15
N LEU A 16 10.92 27.10 1.08
CA LEU A 16 9.45 27.26 1.12
C LEU A 16 9.05 28.67 1.58
N ASP A 17 9.74 29.25 2.56
CA ASP A 17 9.47 30.60 3.02
C ASP A 17 9.70 31.63 1.90
N GLY A 18 10.79 31.45 1.13
CA GLY A 18 11.08 32.30 0.00
C GLY A 18 10.04 32.20 -1.14
N ALA A 19 9.49 31.03 -1.35
CA ALA A 19 8.50 30.80 -2.41
C ALA A 19 7.06 31.14 -2.00
N ALA A 20 6.73 31.00 -0.71
CA ALA A 20 5.36 31.02 -0.24
C ALA A 20 4.86 32.38 0.24
N GLY A 21 5.73 33.40 0.35
CA GLY A 21 5.32 34.75 0.80
C GLY A 21 4.66 34.78 2.16
N GLY A 22 5.09 33.89 3.08
CA GLY A 22 4.53 33.81 4.45
C GLY A 22 3.29 32.91 4.61
N LEU A 23 2.90 32.18 3.56
CA LEU A 23 1.80 31.21 3.63
C LEU A 23 2.24 29.89 4.29
N PRO A 24 1.33 29.18 4.99
CA PRO A 24 1.60 27.84 5.46
C PRO A 24 1.68 26.87 4.27
N VAL A 25 2.83 26.23 4.10
CA VAL A 25 3.09 25.25 3.03
C VAL A 25 3.56 23.94 3.60
N TYR A 26 2.94 22.86 3.15
CA TYR A 26 3.34 21.49 3.38
C TYR A 26 3.73 20.86 2.03
N LEU A 27 4.95 20.39 1.91
CA LEU A 27 5.48 19.76 0.72
C LEU A 27 5.98 18.36 1.06
N ALA A 28 5.12 17.35 0.88
CA ALA A 28 5.45 15.96 1.15
C ALA A 28 6.56 15.45 0.22
N ARG A 29 7.41 14.56 0.74
CA ARG A 29 8.20 13.68 -0.10
C ARG A 29 7.27 12.71 -0.85
N VAL A 30 7.74 12.16 -1.96
CA VAL A 30 6.95 11.23 -2.79
C VAL A 30 6.41 10.02 -2.02
N ASP A 31 7.15 9.52 -1.01
CA ASP A 31 6.74 8.40 -0.15
C ASP A 31 5.83 8.79 1.02
N VAL A 32 5.47 10.06 1.16
CA VAL A 32 4.64 10.64 2.23
C VAL A 32 5.06 10.34 3.67
N HIS A 33 6.29 9.87 3.88
CA HIS A 33 6.89 9.64 5.22
C HIS A 33 7.80 10.76 5.71
N SER A 34 7.97 11.81 4.91
CA SER A 34 8.66 13.04 5.30
C SER A 34 8.09 14.22 4.53
N ALA A 35 8.29 15.44 5.08
CA ALA A 35 7.86 16.67 4.42
C ALA A 35 8.73 17.86 4.80
N ALA A 36 8.94 18.74 3.84
CA ALA A 36 9.34 20.10 4.13
C ALA A 36 8.12 20.95 4.51
N ALA A 37 8.28 21.83 5.48
CA ALA A 37 7.22 22.71 5.94
C ALA A 37 7.74 24.13 6.08
N SER A 38 6.96 25.13 5.63
CA SER A 38 7.29 26.54 5.79
C SER A 38 7.28 26.95 7.28
N SER A 39 8.00 28.01 7.62
CA SER A 39 7.97 28.58 8.98
C SER A 39 6.55 28.91 9.44
N ALA A 40 5.72 29.42 8.54
CA ALA A 40 4.32 29.73 8.82
C ALA A 40 3.49 28.50 9.23
N LEU A 41 3.76 27.31 8.65
CA LEU A 41 3.11 26.08 9.06
C LEU A 41 3.69 25.54 10.37
N ARG A 42 5.03 25.51 10.50
CA ARG A 42 5.73 25.01 11.69
C ARG A 42 5.33 25.74 12.98
N GLN A 43 5.14 27.07 12.92
CA GLN A 43 4.71 27.90 14.05
C GLN A 43 3.31 27.59 14.55
N ARG A 44 2.47 26.94 13.74
CA ARG A 44 1.11 26.53 14.13
C ARG A 44 1.08 25.22 14.90
N VAL A 45 2.17 24.45 14.90
CA VAL A 45 2.25 23.10 15.49
C VAL A 45 2.86 23.17 16.88
N ALA A 46 2.06 22.96 17.89
CA ALA A 46 2.53 22.93 19.28
C ALA A 46 3.44 21.70 19.51
N GLY A 47 4.52 21.88 20.25
CA GLY A 47 5.43 20.79 20.63
C GLY A 47 6.32 20.25 19.50
N LEU A 48 6.25 20.81 18.29
CA LEU A 48 6.99 20.31 17.11
C LEU A 48 8.49 20.11 17.36
N ALA A 49 9.15 21.07 18.04
CA ALA A 49 10.59 21.01 18.29
C ALA A 49 11.04 19.86 19.22
N GLY A 50 10.11 19.30 19.98
CA GLY A 50 10.36 18.15 20.87
C GLY A 50 9.98 16.80 20.25
N ALA A 51 9.38 16.81 19.07
CA ALA A 51 8.91 15.59 18.40
C ALA A 51 10.05 14.81 17.73
N GLY A 52 9.94 13.49 17.74
CA GLY A 52 10.88 12.61 17.02
C GLY A 52 10.92 12.97 15.53
N GLY A 53 12.11 13.03 14.94
CA GLY A 53 12.30 13.39 13.54
C GLY A 53 12.23 14.89 13.24
N PHE A 54 12.27 15.76 14.26
CA PHE A 54 12.35 17.20 14.08
C PHE A 54 13.71 17.61 13.52
N ASP A 55 13.70 18.49 12.54
CA ASP A 55 14.85 19.25 12.06
C ASP A 55 14.44 20.71 11.83
N ALA A 56 15.30 21.65 12.23
CA ALA A 56 14.97 23.08 12.18
C ALA A 56 14.86 23.62 10.74
N GLN A 57 15.58 23.05 9.80
CA GLN A 57 15.71 23.55 8.42
C GLN A 57 15.33 22.52 7.35
N ASN A 58 15.62 21.24 7.61
CA ASN A 58 15.42 20.15 6.67
C ASN A 58 14.03 19.54 6.77
N PRO A 59 13.65 18.61 5.87
CA PRO A 59 12.40 17.89 5.97
C PRO A 59 12.23 17.17 7.32
N LEU A 60 11.02 17.21 7.82
CA LEU A 60 10.57 16.54 9.03
C LEU A 60 10.24 15.08 8.72
N THR A 61 10.54 14.18 9.67
CA THR A 61 10.23 12.74 9.59
C THR A 61 9.47 12.28 10.83
N ALA A 62 9.05 11.05 10.91
CA ALA A 62 8.43 10.42 12.08
C ALA A 62 7.32 11.30 12.71
N ASP A 63 7.31 11.46 14.04
CA ASP A 63 6.27 12.18 14.76
C ASP A 63 6.17 13.66 14.33
N ALA A 64 7.30 14.30 14.06
CA ALA A 64 7.33 15.69 13.59
C ALA A 64 6.63 15.83 12.22
N HIS A 65 6.79 14.86 11.34
CA HIS A 65 6.08 14.81 10.07
C HIS A 65 4.57 14.62 10.29
N HIS A 66 4.15 13.69 11.15
CA HIS A 66 2.75 13.44 11.46
C HIS A 66 2.05 14.70 12.00
N LEU A 67 2.70 15.43 12.92
CA LEU A 67 2.18 16.66 13.47
C LEU A 67 1.95 17.76 12.42
N VAL A 68 2.93 18.02 11.53
CA VAL A 68 2.76 19.04 10.49
C VAL A 68 1.77 18.62 9.41
N ARG A 69 1.66 17.32 9.10
CA ARG A 69 0.66 16.78 8.20
C ARG A 69 -0.76 17.00 8.74
N ALA A 70 -0.97 16.68 10.01
CA ALA A 70 -2.26 16.90 10.67
C ALA A 70 -2.67 18.38 10.64
N GLU A 71 -1.75 19.31 10.94
CA GLU A 71 -2.06 20.74 10.87
C GLU A 71 -2.32 21.22 9.45
N ALA A 72 -1.54 20.75 8.46
CA ALA A 72 -1.77 21.09 7.06
C ALA A 72 -3.18 20.66 6.59
N ARG A 73 -3.65 19.49 7.03
CA ARG A 73 -5.01 19.00 6.72
C ARG A 73 -6.11 19.84 7.36
N ARG A 74 -5.91 20.33 8.59
CA ARG A 74 -6.87 21.24 9.24
C ARG A 74 -7.06 22.56 8.50
N LEU A 75 -6.10 22.96 7.67
CA LEU A 75 -6.20 24.17 6.85
C LEU A 75 -7.09 23.97 5.63
N LEU A 76 -7.41 22.73 5.25
CA LEU A 76 -8.32 22.43 4.16
C LEU A 76 -9.76 22.64 4.61
N THR A 77 -10.53 23.36 3.81
CA THR A 77 -11.96 23.52 4.05
C THR A 77 -12.72 22.22 3.74
N VAL A 78 -13.90 22.04 4.33
CA VAL A 78 -14.80 20.91 4.04
C VAL A 78 -15.06 20.79 2.54
N GLY A 79 -15.30 21.92 1.83
CA GLY A 79 -15.51 21.92 0.39
C GLY A 79 -14.29 21.45 -0.42
N GLN A 80 -13.08 21.83 0.01
CA GLN A 80 -11.85 21.35 -0.64
C GLN A 80 -11.65 19.84 -0.41
N ARG A 81 -11.87 19.34 0.80
CA ARG A 81 -11.80 17.90 1.10
C ARG A 81 -12.83 17.12 0.26
N ALA A 82 -14.08 17.58 0.22
CA ALA A 82 -15.14 16.94 -0.56
C ALA A 82 -14.80 16.90 -2.06
N ALA A 83 -14.29 18.00 -2.63
CA ALA A 83 -13.87 18.06 -4.02
C ALA A 83 -12.70 17.10 -4.30
N ALA A 84 -11.72 17.01 -3.39
CA ALA A 84 -10.57 16.11 -3.52
C ALA A 84 -11.00 14.64 -3.48
N ARG A 85 -11.91 14.25 -2.59
CA ARG A 85 -12.46 12.88 -2.52
C ARG A 85 -13.22 12.52 -3.79
N GLY A 86 -14.09 13.41 -4.28
CA GLY A 86 -14.78 13.20 -5.54
C GLY A 86 -13.80 13.00 -6.69
N ALA A 87 -12.80 13.88 -6.82
CA ALA A 87 -11.79 13.77 -7.88
C ALA A 87 -10.97 12.48 -7.79
N ALA A 88 -10.64 11.99 -6.58
CA ALA A 88 -9.91 10.74 -6.39
C ALA A 88 -10.75 9.52 -6.83
N LEU A 89 -12.04 9.49 -6.50
CA LEU A 89 -12.94 8.42 -6.92
C LEU A 89 -13.24 8.47 -8.43
N ASP A 90 -13.39 9.67 -9.01
CA ASP A 90 -13.50 9.87 -10.45
C ASP A 90 -12.25 9.38 -11.19
N LEU A 91 -11.06 9.66 -10.64
CA LEU A 91 -9.78 9.15 -11.17
C LEU A 91 -9.75 7.63 -11.15
N ALA A 92 -10.13 7.00 -10.04
CA ALA A 92 -10.22 5.54 -9.94
C ALA A 92 -11.19 4.97 -10.99
N ALA A 93 -12.39 5.53 -11.11
CA ALA A 93 -13.37 5.13 -12.12
C ALA A 93 -12.83 5.28 -13.54
N SER A 94 -12.14 6.39 -13.85
CA SER A 94 -11.53 6.63 -15.18
C SER A 94 -10.37 5.68 -15.49
N ALA A 95 -9.76 5.11 -14.47
CA ALA A 95 -8.72 4.09 -14.58
C ALA A 95 -9.26 2.65 -14.56
N GLY A 96 -10.57 2.44 -14.73
CA GLY A 96 -11.17 1.10 -14.77
C GLY A 96 -11.33 0.43 -13.40
N ILE A 97 -11.20 1.19 -12.31
CA ILE A 97 -11.26 0.69 -10.94
C ILE A 97 -12.69 0.88 -10.40
N VAL A 98 -13.24 -0.16 -9.81
CA VAL A 98 -14.61 -0.19 -9.27
C VAL A 98 -14.65 -0.28 -7.74
N ALA A 99 -13.52 -0.56 -7.11
CA ALA A 99 -13.39 -0.59 -5.65
C ALA A 99 -11.99 -0.14 -5.25
N VAL A 100 -11.90 0.59 -4.15
CA VAL A 100 -10.64 1.03 -3.53
C VAL A 100 -10.59 0.60 -2.07
N HIS A 101 -9.37 0.31 -1.59
CA HIS A 101 -9.11 0.09 -0.18
C HIS A 101 -8.51 1.37 0.40
N GLU A 102 -9.21 1.99 1.31
CA GLU A 102 -8.72 3.17 2.03
C GLU A 102 -8.00 2.75 3.29
N CYS A 103 -6.72 3.09 3.40
CA CYS A 103 -5.90 2.88 4.59
C CYS A 103 -6.00 4.13 5.49
N ALA A 104 -7.17 4.31 6.12
CA ALA A 104 -7.45 5.42 7.02
C ALA A 104 -6.86 5.20 8.42
N GLY A 105 -6.84 6.23 9.24
CA GLY A 105 -6.40 6.13 10.63
C GLY A 105 -6.36 7.48 11.32
N PRO A 106 -6.21 7.49 12.67
CA PRO A 106 -6.15 8.72 13.44
C PRO A 106 -5.01 9.63 12.99
N ASP A 107 -3.86 9.05 12.62
CA ASP A 107 -2.69 9.78 12.15
C ASP A 107 -2.69 10.04 10.64
N ILE A 108 -3.63 9.48 9.88
CA ILE A 108 -3.76 9.66 8.43
C ILE A 108 -4.68 10.84 8.11
N GLY A 109 -5.98 10.64 8.08
CA GLY A 109 -7.00 11.67 7.85
C GLY A 109 -7.77 12.04 9.09
N GLY A 110 -7.78 11.16 10.08
CA GLY A 110 -8.64 11.24 11.25
C GLY A 110 -10.06 10.75 10.97
N LEU A 111 -10.85 10.64 12.04
CA LEU A 111 -12.20 10.06 11.97
C LEU A 111 -13.15 10.87 11.08
N GLU A 112 -13.12 12.20 11.19
CA GLU A 112 -13.98 13.09 10.39
C GLU A 112 -13.77 12.88 8.89
N ASP A 113 -12.51 12.80 8.43
CA ASP A 113 -12.20 12.61 7.00
C ASP A 113 -12.62 11.21 6.51
N TRP A 114 -12.43 10.19 7.35
CA TRP A 114 -12.92 8.83 7.07
C TRP A 114 -14.45 8.76 6.98
N GLU A 115 -15.17 9.36 7.93
CA GLU A 115 -16.63 9.40 7.91
C GLU A 115 -17.15 10.14 6.68
N GLU A 116 -16.56 11.29 6.34
CA GLU A 116 -16.90 12.04 5.13
C GLU A 116 -16.65 11.23 3.85
N LEU A 117 -15.56 10.43 3.79
CA LEU A 117 -15.28 9.55 2.64
C LEU A 117 -16.30 8.42 2.56
N ARG A 118 -16.55 7.73 3.68
CA ARG A 118 -17.53 6.63 3.78
C ARG A 118 -18.92 7.07 3.34
N ASP A 119 -19.32 8.29 3.71
CA ASP A 119 -20.63 8.85 3.40
C ASP A 119 -20.71 9.49 2.00
N THR A 120 -19.58 9.56 1.28
CA THR A 120 -19.51 10.10 -0.08
C THR A 120 -20.31 9.22 -1.04
N ARG A 121 -21.30 9.82 -1.70
CA ARG A 121 -22.12 9.12 -2.71
C ARG A 121 -21.35 9.06 -4.03
N HIS A 122 -20.71 7.94 -4.29
CA HIS A 122 -20.02 7.64 -5.54
C HIS A 122 -20.30 6.18 -5.94
N GLY A 123 -20.07 5.84 -7.19
CA GLY A 123 -20.31 4.47 -7.66
C GLY A 123 -19.13 3.53 -7.47
N VAL A 124 -17.94 4.03 -7.13
CA VAL A 124 -16.80 3.22 -6.70
C VAL A 124 -17.00 2.79 -5.26
N ASP A 125 -16.86 1.49 -4.97
CA ASP A 125 -16.92 0.98 -3.60
C ASP A 125 -15.66 1.43 -2.83
N VAL A 126 -15.83 1.86 -1.57
CA VAL A 126 -14.74 2.18 -0.66
C VAL A 126 -14.75 1.19 0.51
N LEU A 127 -13.67 0.42 0.66
CA LEU A 127 -13.46 -0.46 1.79
C LEU A 127 -12.42 0.17 2.71
N GLY A 128 -12.84 0.63 3.91
CA GLY A 128 -11.93 1.28 4.85
C GLY A 128 -11.24 0.31 5.77
N TYR A 129 -9.98 0.54 5.98
CA TYR A 129 -9.18 -0.05 7.05
C TYR A 129 -8.78 1.06 8.01
N TRP A 130 -8.95 0.81 9.32
CA TRP A 130 -8.65 1.81 10.33
C TRP A 130 -7.36 1.46 11.08
N GLY A 131 -6.33 2.28 10.91
CA GLY A 131 -4.98 2.07 11.42
C GLY A 131 -4.82 2.50 12.88
N GLU A 132 -5.50 1.80 13.81
CA GLU A 132 -5.40 2.02 15.24
C GLU A 132 -5.25 0.69 15.98
N ALA A 133 -4.25 0.61 16.88
CA ALA A 133 -3.95 -0.59 17.64
C ALA A 133 -4.94 -0.78 18.79
N VAL A 134 -5.26 -2.05 19.08
CA VAL A 134 -6.17 -2.45 20.18
C VAL A 134 -5.55 -3.57 21.00
N GLY A 135 -5.86 -3.60 22.30
CA GLY A 135 -5.35 -4.59 23.26
C GLY A 135 -6.34 -5.68 23.65
N SER A 136 -7.61 -5.62 23.19
CA SER A 136 -8.61 -6.61 23.51
C SER A 136 -9.64 -6.81 22.41
N ALA A 137 -10.26 -7.99 22.37
CA ALA A 137 -11.34 -8.29 21.41
C ALA A 137 -12.58 -7.38 21.60
N ALA A 138 -12.81 -6.90 22.82
CA ALA A 138 -13.88 -5.95 23.09
C ALA A 138 -13.60 -4.60 22.43
N GLN A 139 -12.39 -4.06 22.61
CA GLN A 139 -11.93 -2.82 21.95
C GLN A 139 -11.96 -2.96 20.41
N ALA A 140 -11.53 -4.11 19.89
CA ALA A 140 -11.57 -4.35 18.44
C ALA A 140 -13.00 -4.24 17.88
N ARG A 141 -13.97 -4.85 18.53
CA ARG A 141 -15.39 -4.76 18.10
C ARG A 141 -15.93 -3.35 18.25
N GLU A 142 -15.68 -2.70 19.38
CA GLU A 142 -16.12 -1.33 19.65
C GLU A 142 -15.57 -0.35 18.59
N LEU A 143 -14.29 -0.48 18.23
CA LEU A 143 -13.66 0.37 17.24
C LEU A 143 -14.19 0.11 15.82
N ILE A 144 -14.46 -1.15 15.45
CA ILE A 144 -15.12 -1.49 14.19
C ILE A 144 -16.53 -0.92 14.15
N ASP A 145 -17.30 -1.05 15.22
CA ASP A 145 -18.67 -0.53 15.30
C ASP A 145 -18.67 1.02 15.21
N ALA A 146 -17.73 1.68 15.87
CA ALA A 146 -17.61 3.13 15.86
C ALA A 146 -17.17 3.69 14.50
N THR A 147 -16.20 3.04 13.85
CA THR A 147 -15.63 3.53 12.58
C THR A 147 -16.39 3.02 11.35
N GLY A 148 -17.07 1.87 11.46
CA GLY A 148 -17.62 1.16 10.30
C GLY A 148 -16.55 0.62 9.35
N ALA A 149 -15.30 0.50 9.80
CA ALA A 149 -14.20 -0.02 9.00
C ALA A 149 -14.34 -1.53 8.76
N HIS A 150 -13.77 -2.01 7.65
CA HIS A 150 -13.73 -3.43 7.31
C HIS A 150 -12.74 -4.22 8.19
N GLY A 151 -11.69 -3.55 8.68
CA GLY A 151 -10.66 -4.14 9.53
C GLY A 151 -9.83 -3.07 10.24
N LEU A 152 -9.06 -3.51 11.24
CA LEU A 152 -8.11 -2.66 11.96
C LEU A 152 -6.71 -2.91 11.37
N ALA A 153 -6.40 -2.17 10.31
CA ALA A 153 -5.28 -2.46 9.40
C ALA A 153 -4.91 -1.22 8.56
N GLY A 154 -4.19 -1.44 7.49
CA GLY A 154 -3.75 -0.38 6.57
C GLY A 154 -2.55 0.35 7.15
N ASP A 155 -2.65 1.66 7.29
CA ASP A 155 -1.57 2.51 7.81
C ASP A 155 -1.45 2.48 9.34
N LEU A 156 -1.58 1.29 9.94
CA LEU A 156 -1.08 1.00 11.28
C LEU A 156 0.41 0.67 11.17
N PHE A 157 1.25 1.66 11.46
CA PHE A 157 2.68 1.60 11.17
C PHE A 157 3.45 0.72 12.15
N VAL A 158 4.12 -0.33 11.64
CA VAL A 158 5.24 -0.98 12.36
C VAL A 158 6.51 -0.15 12.16
N ASP A 159 6.71 0.35 10.96
CA ASP A 159 7.84 1.20 10.57
C ASP A 159 7.42 2.27 9.55
N GLY A 160 8.40 2.97 8.97
CA GLY A 160 8.17 3.92 7.89
C GLY A 160 8.70 3.43 6.54
N ALA A 161 9.19 4.34 5.68
CA ALA A 161 9.59 4.05 4.30
C ALA A 161 11.10 4.14 4.06
N LEU A 162 11.59 3.34 3.09
CA LEU A 162 13.00 3.32 2.69
C LEU A 162 13.47 4.69 2.15
N GLY A 163 12.64 5.36 1.38
CA GLY A 163 12.97 6.65 0.80
C GLY A 163 13.29 7.72 1.83
N SER A 164 12.51 7.80 2.89
CA SER A 164 12.66 8.72 4.04
C SER A 164 13.63 8.21 5.11
N ARG A 165 14.23 7.03 4.93
CA ARG A 165 15.10 6.32 5.90
C ARG A 165 14.42 6.07 7.25
N THR A 166 13.13 5.82 7.22
CA THR A 166 12.30 5.49 8.40
C THR A 166 11.85 4.03 8.42
N ALA A 167 12.04 3.25 7.37
CA ALA A 167 11.85 1.80 7.40
C ALA A 167 12.84 1.16 8.39
N TRP A 168 12.34 0.28 9.27
CA TRP A 168 13.12 -0.31 10.36
C TRP A 168 13.95 -1.50 9.87
N LEU A 169 15.27 -1.33 9.92
CA LEU A 169 16.26 -2.26 9.37
C LEU A 169 17.07 -2.95 10.45
N CYS A 170 17.43 -4.22 10.20
CA CYS A 170 18.39 -4.96 11.00
C CYS A 170 19.82 -4.41 10.88
N GLU A 171 20.19 -3.96 9.68
CA GLU A 171 21.48 -3.32 9.39
C GLU A 171 21.28 -1.87 8.96
N PRO A 172 22.19 -0.94 9.32
CA PRO A 172 22.06 0.47 8.95
C PRO A 172 21.87 0.71 7.45
N TYR A 173 21.29 1.84 7.12
CA TYR A 173 21.25 2.35 5.74
C TYR A 173 22.66 2.53 5.20
N ALA A 174 22.89 2.16 3.93
CA ALA A 174 24.20 2.28 3.29
C ALA A 174 24.62 3.74 3.14
N ASP A 175 23.67 4.64 2.89
CA ASP A 175 23.90 6.09 2.75
C ASP A 175 23.65 6.88 4.06
N ALA A 176 23.39 6.19 5.17
CA ALA A 176 23.26 6.74 6.52
C ALA A 176 23.69 5.69 7.58
N PRO A 177 25.00 5.45 7.74
CA PRO A 177 25.52 4.33 8.55
C PRO A 177 25.17 4.36 10.04
N GLY A 178 24.63 5.44 10.56
CA GLY A 178 24.14 5.58 11.94
C GLY A 178 22.64 5.37 12.10
N ALA A 179 21.90 5.10 11.03
CA ALA A 179 20.45 5.04 11.05
C ALA A 179 19.93 3.64 10.67
N CYS A 180 19.02 3.10 11.47
CA CYS A 180 18.30 1.84 11.22
C CYS A 180 16.78 2.05 11.04
N GLY A 181 16.32 3.29 10.87
CA GLY A 181 14.90 3.62 10.74
C GLY A 181 14.20 3.80 12.09
N THR A 182 12.88 3.68 12.07
CA THR A 182 11.99 3.90 13.22
C THR A 182 11.13 2.66 13.46
N CYS A 183 11.09 2.19 14.69
CA CYS A 183 10.14 1.19 15.16
C CYS A 183 8.99 1.94 15.86
N TYR A 184 7.77 1.87 15.32
CA TYR A 184 6.57 2.42 15.95
C TYR A 184 5.86 1.39 16.83
N LEU A 185 5.79 0.13 16.35
CA LEU A 185 5.20 -0.99 17.07
C LEU A 185 6.23 -2.11 17.20
N ASP A 186 6.52 -2.51 18.41
CA ASP A 186 7.38 -3.68 18.68
C ASP A 186 6.60 -5.01 18.55
N VAL A 187 7.29 -6.12 18.68
CA VAL A 187 6.69 -7.45 18.54
C VAL A 187 5.57 -7.71 19.54
N ASP A 188 5.64 -7.13 20.73
CA ASP A 188 4.63 -7.36 21.78
C ASP A 188 3.36 -6.56 21.49
N ALA A 189 3.47 -5.30 21.09
CA ALA A 189 2.34 -4.47 20.64
C ALA A 189 1.66 -5.06 19.40
N ILE A 190 2.42 -5.52 18.41
CA ILE A 190 1.89 -6.23 17.23
C ILE A 190 1.15 -7.50 17.64
N THR A 191 1.72 -8.28 18.59
CA THR A 191 1.10 -9.53 19.08
C THR A 191 -0.22 -9.25 19.79
N GLU A 192 -0.27 -8.24 20.65
CA GLU A 192 -1.48 -7.85 21.39
C GLU A 192 -2.62 -7.48 20.43
N HIS A 193 -2.31 -6.64 19.44
CA HIS A 193 -3.29 -6.25 18.39
C HIS A 193 -3.79 -7.47 17.58
N LEU A 194 -2.88 -8.34 17.13
CA LEU A 194 -3.24 -9.57 16.40
C LEU A 194 -4.11 -10.50 17.24
N PHE A 195 -3.81 -10.66 18.54
CA PHE A 195 -4.60 -11.48 19.44
C PHE A 195 -6.02 -10.91 19.58
N ALA A 196 -6.13 -9.61 19.86
CA ALA A 196 -7.40 -8.92 19.99
C ALA A 196 -8.27 -9.06 18.74
N CYS A 197 -7.70 -8.80 17.57
CA CYS A 197 -8.41 -8.89 16.30
C CYS A 197 -8.77 -10.34 15.94
N THR A 198 -7.87 -11.31 16.14
CA THR A 198 -8.14 -12.73 15.84
C THR A 198 -9.27 -13.28 16.72
N GLU A 199 -9.27 -12.96 18.01
CA GLU A 199 -10.32 -13.34 18.95
C GLU A 199 -11.65 -12.67 18.61
N ALA A 200 -11.62 -11.43 18.13
CA ALA A 200 -12.82 -10.72 17.69
C ALA A 200 -13.35 -11.21 16.32
N GLY A 201 -12.55 -11.93 15.53
CA GLY A 201 -12.87 -12.30 14.16
C GLY A 201 -12.72 -11.13 13.17
N VAL A 202 -11.92 -10.12 13.52
CA VAL A 202 -11.66 -8.90 12.75
C VAL A 202 -10.35 -9.03 11.97
N THR A 203 -10.31 -8.50 10.76
CA THR A 203 -9.06 -8.38 10.00
C THR A 203 -8.12 -7.41 10.71
N ALA A 204 -6.91 -7.87 11.04
CA ALA A 204 -5.78 -7.02 11.44
C ALA A 204 -4.80 -6.84 10.28
N GLY A 205 -4.01 -5.78 10.34
CA GLY A 205 -2.93 -5.60 9.37
C GLY A 205 -2.04 -4.42 9.73
N PHE A 206 -0.95 -4.30 9.00
CA PHE A 206 0.09 -3.32 9.32
C PHE A 206 0.78 -2.83 8.05
N HIS A 207 1.21 -1.58 8.08
CA HIS A 207 2.25 -1.07 7.21
C HIS A 207 3.60 -1.63 7.68
N VAL A 208 4.31 -2.37 6.81
CA VAL A 208 5.56 -3.05 7.17
C VAL A 208 6.50 -3.15 5.97
N ILE A 209 7.69 -2.55 6.05
CA ILE A 209 8.64 -2.44 4.94
C ILE A 209 10.00 -3.06 5.27
N GLY A 210 10.69 -2.60 6.31
CA GLY A 210 12.04 -3.01 6.65
C GLY A 210 12.12 -4.45 7.15
N ASP A 211 13.29 -5.07 7.01
CA ASP A 211 13.52 -6.47 7.39
C ASP A 211 13.38 -6.72 8.91
N ALA A 212 13.67 -5.73 9.75
CA ALA A 212 13.42 -5.82 11.18
C ALA A 212 11.90 -5.74 11.47
N ALA A 213 11.17 -4.85 10.80
CA ALA A 213 9.72 -4.72 10.92
C ALA A 213 9.00 -5.99 10.44
N VAL A 214 9.40 -6.53 9.28
CA VAL A 214 8.88 -7.81 8.76
C VAL A 214 9.14 -8.94 9.75
N SER A 215 10.33 -8.98 10.35
CA SER A 215 10.69 -10.00 11.34
C SER A 215 9.82 -9.91 12.59
N ALA A 216 9.54 -8.70 13.08
CA ALA A 216 8.65 -8.47 14.22
C ALA A 216 7.21 -8.89 13.90
N ALA A 217 6.68 -8.51 12.73
CA ALA A 217 5.33 -8.89 12.29
C ALA A 217 5.18 -10.41 12.13
N VAL A 218 6.16 -11.09 11.51
CA VAL A 218 6.14 -12.55 11.35
C VAL A 218 6.28 -13.27 12.69
N ALA A 219 7.08 -12.75 13.63
CA ALA A 219 7.19 -13.30 14.97
C ALA A 219 5.87 -13.18 15.75
N ALA A 220 5.20 -12.04 15.67
CA ALA A 220 3.89 -11.81 16.28
C ALA A 220 2.79 -12.71 15.66
N LEU A 221 2.79 -12.86 14.33
CA LEU A 221 1.90 -13.82 13.64
C LEU A 221 2.16 -15.26 14.05
N ALA A 222 3.43 -15.68 14.26
CA ALA A 222 3.76 -17.01 14.74
C ALA A 222 3.14 -17.28 16.12
N ARG A 223 3.26 -16.32 17.06
CA ARG A 223 2.62 -16.38 18.39
C ARG A 223 1.08 -16.45 18.26
N THR A 224 0.53 -15.74 17.29
CA THR A 224 -0.93 -15.74 17.03
C THR A 224 -1.38 -17.10 16.51
N VAL A 225 -0.63 -17.71 15.60
CA VAL A 225 -0.89 -19.06 15.10
C VAL A 225 -0.73 -20.12 16.20
N GLU A 226 0.26 -19.97 17.07
CA GLU A 226 0.44 -20.86 18.21
C GLU A 226 -0.78 -20.82 19.15
N ARG A 227 -1.34 -19.63 19.38
CA ARG A 227 -2.48 -19.45 20.29
C ARG A 227 -3.82 -19.86 19.68
N PHE A 228 -4.10 -19.50 18.42
CA PHE A 228 -5.42 -19.63 17.81
C PHE A 228 -5.48 -20.67 16.68
N GLY A 229 -4.33 -21.14 16.20
CA GLY A 229 -4.19 -22.03 15.05
C GLY A 229 -4.25 -21.29 13.69
N ALA A 230 -3.54 -21.80 12.70
CA ALA A 230 -3.47 -21.23 11.36
C ALA A 230 -4.86 -21.07 10.68
N PRO A 231 -5.84 -21.98 10.87
CA PRO A 231 -7.17 -21.79 10.30
C PRO A 231 -7.93 -20.57 10.85
N ALA A 232 -7.71 -20.19 12.11
CA ALA A 232 -8.35 -19.00 12.68
C ALA A 232 -7.72 -17.73 12.11
N VAL A 233 -6.41 -17.67 12.03
CA VAL A 233 -5.65 -16.56 11.41
C VAL A 233 -6.07 -16.38 9.95
N ALA A 234 -6.12 -17.47 9.16
CA ALA A 234 -6.53 -17.42 7.76
C ALA A 234 -7.98 -16.96 7.55
N ARG A 235 -8.89 -17.31 8.48
CA ARG A 235 -10.29 -16.84 8.41
C ARG A 235 -10.42 -15.34 8.62
N CYS A 236 -9.61 -14.74 9.48
CA CYS A 236 -9.62 -13.30 9.71
C CYS A 236 -9.13 -12.50 8.49
N GLY A 237 -8.29 -13.12 7.63
CA GLY A 237 -7.77 -12.45 6.44
C GLY A 237 -6.80 -11.32 6.79
N HIS A 238 -5.94 -11.54 7.80
CA HIS A 238 -4.92 -10.56 8.17
C HIS A 238 -4.04 -10.20 6.97
N ARG A 239 -3.61 -8.94 6.89
CA ARG A 239 -2.89 -8.41 5.75
C ARG A 239 -1.68 -7.58 6.14
N LEU A 240 -0.67 -7.61 5.31
CA LEU A 240 0.53 -6.78 5.45
C LEU A 240 0.65 -5.90 4.20
N GLU A 241 0.73 -4.60 4.41
CA GLU A 241 0.96 -3.63 3.35
C GLU A 241 2.46 -3.56 3.05
N HIS A 242 2.82 -3.43 1.79
CA HIS A 242 4.16 -3.32 1.21
C HIS A 242 4.98 -4.61 1.27
N LEU A 243 5.31 -5.12 2.46
CA LEU A 243 6.06 -6.37 2.68
C LEU A 243 7.30 -6.46 1.77
N GLU A 244 8.08 -5.35 1.67
CA GLU A 244 9.15 -5.22 0.69
C GLU A 244 10.37 -6.10 0.99
N MET A 245 10.72 -6.29 2.29
CA MET A 245 11.94 -6.99 2.72
C MET A 245 11.64 -8.32 3.41
N VAL A 246 11.02 -9.26 2.72
CA VAL A 246 10.65 -10.57 3.25
C VAL A 246 11.64 -11.65 2.79
N SER A 247 12.05 -12.54 3.72
CA SER A 247 12.88 -13.72 3.41
C SER A 247 12.04 -14.90 2.91
N ALA A 248 12.73 -15.90 2.33
CA ALA A 248 12.07 -17.11 1.85
C ALA A 248 11.38 -17.90 2.97
N GLU A 249 11.99 -17.98 4.16
CA GLU A 249 11.40 -18.65 5.32
C GLU A 249 10.14 -17.91 5.81
N GLN A 250 10.21 -16.59 5.88
CA GLN A 250 9.07 -15.76 6.27
C GLN A 250 7.92 -15.88 5.26
N ALA A 251 8.21 -15.87 3.96
CA ALA A 251 7.21 -16.05 2.92
C ALA A 251 6.49 -17.41 3.04
N GLN A 252 7.21 -18.50 3.30
CA GLN A 252 6.63 -19.83 3.54
C GLN A 252 5.68 -19.83 4.74
N LYS A 253 6.07 -19.20 5.84
CA LYS A 253 5.23 -19.06 7.03
C LYS A 253 3.95 -18.28 6.70
N LEU A 254 4.09 -17.10 6.09
CA LEU A 254 2.95 -16.25 5.71
C LEU A 254 1.96 -17.00 4.78
N GLY A 255 2.48 -17.73 3.79
CA GLY A 255 1.67 -18.56 2.89
C GLY A 255 0.92 -19.66 3.64
N SER A 256 1.59 -20.38 4.56
CA SER A 256 0.98 -21.44 5.35
C SER A 256 -0.11 -20.93 6.32
N TRP A 257 -0.03 -19.67 6.73
CA TRP A 257 -0.98 -19.02 7.61
C TRP A 257 -2.11 -18.27 6.88
N GLY A 258 -2.01 -18.18 5.53
CA GLY A 258 -2.99 -17.49 4.70
C GLY A 258 -3.01 -15.97 4.87
N VAL A 259 -1.90 -15.37 5.32
CA VAL A 259 -1.74 -13.92 5.46
C VAL A 259 -1.62 -13.30 4.08
N ILE A 260 -2.30 -12.18 3.86
CA ILE A 260 -2.38 -11.50 2.56
C ILE A 260 -1.23 -10.48 2.45
N ALA A 261 -0.53 -10.48 1.32
CA ALA A 261 0.41 -9.42 0.95
C ALA A 261 -0.26 -8.43 0.01
N SER A 262 -0.41 -7.19 0.48
CA SER A 262 -0.94 -6.06 -0.29
C SER A 262 0.22 -5.20 -0.75
N MET A 263 0.57 -5.30 -2.04
CA MET A 263 1.84 -4.80 -2.56
C MET A 263 1.65 -3.79 -3.69
N GLN A 264 2.72 -3.03 -3.94
CA GLN A 264 2.76 -1.95 -4.93
C GLN A 264 3.87 -2.23 -5.96
N PRO A 265 3.59 -2.96 -7.05
CA PRO A 265 4.61 -3.28 -8.04
C PRO A 265 5.30 -2.07 -8.68
N ALA A 266 4.61 -0.92 -8.70
CA ALA A 266 5.17 0.33 -9.20
C ALA A 266 6.38 0.83 -8.39
N PHE A 267 6.52 0.43 -7.13
CA PHE A 267 7.68 0.80 -6.28
C PHE A 267 8.99 0.29 -6.88
N ASP A 268 9.02 -0.99 -7.30
CA ASP A 268 10.21 -1.53 -7.96
C ASP A 268 10.49 -0.84 -9.30
N ALA A 269 9.46 -0.57 -10.09
CA ALA A 269 9.61 0.11 -11.38
C ALA A 269 10.21 1.53 -11.22
N LEU A 270 9.84 2.26 -10.17
CA LEU A 270 10.29 3.62 -9.89
C LEU A 270 11.65 3.66 -9.18
N TRP A 271 11.87 2.78 -8.22
CA TRP A 271 12.98 2.89 -7.26
C TRP A 271 13.94 1.70 -7.27
N GLY A 272 13.59 0.61 -7.93
CA GLY A 272 14.41 -0.61 -8.06
C GLY A 272 15.57 -0.48 -9.04
N GLY A 273 16.30 -1.59 -9.18
CA GLY A 273 17.46 -1.72 -10.06
C GLY A 273 18.77 -1.22 -9.43
N ASP A 274 19.88 -1.51 -10.10
CA ASP A 274 21.25 -1.34 -9.57
C ASP A 274 21.63 0.10 -9.22
N HIS A 275 20.95 1.07 -9.81
CA HIS A 275 21.18 2.50 -9.62
C HIS A 275 19.96 3.24 -9.06
N GLY A 276 18.91 2.51 -8.71
CA GLY A 276 17.69 3.07 -8.15
C GLY A 276 17.87 3.61 -6.73
N MET A 277 16.80 4.20 -6.20
CA MET A 277 16.80 4.73 -4.83
C MET A 277 17.08 3.61 -3.82
N TYR A 278 16.54 2.42 -4.02
CA TYR A 278 16.76 1.28 -3.13
C TYR A 278 18.24 0.88 -3.05
N ALA A 279 18.95 0.86 -4.19
CA ALA A 279 20.39 0.56 -4.20
C ALA A 279 21.20 1.61 -3.47
N ARG A 280 20.82 2.88 -3.54
CA ARG A 280 21.47 3.96 -2.76
C ARG A 280 21.24 3.81 -1.26
N ARG A 281 20.00 3.48 -0.85
CA ARG A 281 19.62 3.33 0.56
C ARG A 281 20.21 2.09 1.23
N LEU A 282 20.26 0.98 0.51
CA LEU A 282 20.54 -0.35 1.10
C LEU A 282 21.85 -0.97 0.60
N GLY A 283 22.43 -0.45 -0.48
CA GLY A 283 23.43 -1.14 -1.27
C GLY A 283 22.82 -2.17 -2.21
N ALA A 284 23.48 -2.48 -3.33
CA ALA A 284 22.97 -3.29 -4.42
C ALA A 284 22.47 -4.69 -3.97
N THR A 285 23.20 -5.36 -3.07
CA THR A 285 22.87 -6.73 -2.62
C THR A 285 21.54 -6.81 -1.87
N ARG A 286 21.24 -5.87 -0.97
CA ARG A 286 19.96 -5.83 -0.25
C ARG A 286 18.84 -5.37 -1.16
N ALA A 287 19.11 -4.34 -1.99
CA ALA A 287 18.15 -3.79 -2.93
C ALA A 287 17.64 -4.82 -3.95
N ALA A 288 18.50 -5.72 -4.43
CA ALA A 288 18.13 -6.79 -5.36
C ALA A 288 17.16 -7.84 -4.77
N ARG A 289 16.85 -7.78 -3.50
CA ARG A 289 15.93 -8.72 -2.83
C ARG A 289 14.58 -8.10 -2.48
N LEU A 290 14.38 -6.82 -2.79
CA LEU A 290 13.14 -6.12 -2.49
C LEU A 290 11.97 -6.56 -3.37
N ASN A 291 10.77 -6.38 -2.85
CA ASN A 291 9.53 -6.66 -3.55
C ASN A 291 9.51 -8.06 -4.20
N PRO A 292 9.77 -9.16 -3.47
CA PRO A 292 10.00 -10.48 -4.04
C PRO A 292 8.68 -11.17 -4.43
N LEU A 293 7.97 -10.64 -5.44
CA LEU A 293 6.64 -11.07 -5.85
C LEU A 293 6.56 -12.56 -6.20
N ALA A 294 7.55 -13.05 -6.98
CA ALA A 294 7.60 -14.46 -7.37
C ALA A 294 7.84 -15.39 -6.17
N LEU A 295 8.66 -14.96 -5.21
CA LEU A 295 8.91 -15.70 -3.97
C LEU A 295 7.62 -15.83 -3.16
N LEU A 296 6.91 -14.74 -2.93
CA LEU A 296 5.63 -14.72 -2.20
C LEU A 296 4.58 -15.58 -2.91
N ALA A 297 4.43 -15.43 -4.23
CA ALA A 297 3.51 -16.24 -5.02
C ALA A 297 3.83 -17.74 -4.95
N SER A 298 5.12 -18.13 -5.07
CA SER A 298 5.56 -19.52 -4.98
C SER A 298 5.38 -20.13 -3.60
N ALA A 299 5.46 -19.33 -2.54
CA ALA A 299 5.16 -19.74 -1.18
C ALA A 299 3.66 -19.82 -0.87
N GLY A 300 2.79 -19.51 -1.84
CA GLY A 300 1.34 -19.56 -1.67
C GLY A 300 0.74 -18.35 -0.93
N VAL A 301 1.50 -17.27 -0.75
CA VAL A 301 0.99 -16.02 -0.15
C VAL A 301 -0.04 -15.41 -1.10
N PRO A 302 -1.27 -15.13 -0.66
CA PRO A 302 -2.25 -14.42 -1.47
C PRO A 302 -1.79 -12.99 -1.76
N LEU A 303 -1.64 -12.63 -3.03
CA LEU A 303 -1.23 -11.30 -3.45
C LEU A 303 -2.45 -10.43 -3.79
N ALA A 304 -2.39 -9.16 -3.39
CA ALA A 304 -3.24 -8.08 -3.85
C ALA A 304 -2.37 -6.90 -4.30
N PHE A 305 -2.70 -6.26 -5.42
CA PHE A 305 -1.95 -5.14 -5.96
C PHE A 305 -2.77 -3.86 -5.96
N GLY A 306 -2.10 -2.76 -5.60
CA GLY A 306 -2.65 -1.41 -5.57
C GLY A 306 -1.61 -0.34 -5.84
N SER A 307 -1.99 0.91 -5.72
CA SER A 307 -1.16 2.09 -5.99
C SER A 307 -0.41 2.61 -4.78
N ASP A 308 -0.99 2.48 -3.61
CA ASP A 308 -0.60 3.31 -2.47
C ASP A 308 -0.66 4.82 -2.84
N SER A 309 -1.71 5.21 -3.58
CA SER A 309 -1.87 6.63 -3.99
C SER A 309 -1.99 7.53 -2.76
N PRO A 310 -1.28 8.68 -2.73
CA PRO A 310 -0.63 9.36 -3.86
C PRO A 310 0.85 9.00 -4.08
N VAL A 311 1.40 7.99 -3.40
CA VAL A 311 2.80 7.57 -3.53
C VAL A 311 3.12 7.13 -4.95
N THR A 312 2.24 6.32 -5.55
CA THR A 312 2.29 6.03 -6.99
C THR A 312 0.98 6.36 -7.69
N ALA A 313 1.03 6.49 -9.01
CA ALA A 313 -0.13 6.80 -9.81
C ALA A 313 -1.19 5.69 -9.76
N VAL A 314 -2.46 6.07 -9.86
CA VAL A 314 -3.60 5.17 -10.04
C VAL A 314 -3.60 4.69 -11.50
N ASP A 315 -2.78 3.69 -11.82
CA ASP A 315 -2.59 3.13 -13.15
C ASP A 315 -2.47 1.59 -13.10
N PRO A 316 -3.58 0.86 -13.13
CA PRO A 316 -3.59 -0.59 -12.90
C PRO A 316 -2.80 -1.39 -13.94
N TRP A 317 -2.74 -0.94 -15.20
CA TRP A 317 -1.94 -1.64 -16.20
C TRP A 317 -0.43 -1.40 -16.02
N ASN A 318 -0.06 -0.25 -15.48
CA ASN A 318 1.33 0.00 -15.08
C ASN A 318 1.75 -0.91 -13.90
N TRP A 319 0.86 -1.16 -12.93
CA TRP A 319 1.15 -2.12 -11.85
C TRP A 319 1.36 -3.53 -12.39
N VAL A 320 0.50 -3.98 -13.32
CA VAL A 320 0.61 -5.29 -13.96
C VAL A 320 1.91 -5.39 -14.76
N ARG A 321 2.25 -4.36 -15.56
CA ARG A 321 3.51 -4.30 -16.29
C ARG A 321 4.72 -4.32 -15.36
N ALA A 322 4.72 -3.49 -14.31
CA ALA A 322 5.80 -3.43 -13.33
C ALA A 322 6.05 -4.79 -12.66
N ALA A 323 4.99 -5.48 -12.25
CA ALA A 323 5.10 -6.82 -11.67
C ALA A 323 5.68 -7.87 -12.63
N ALA A 324 5.35 -7.74 -13.92
CA ALA A 324 5.84 -8.66 -14.96
C ALA A 324 7.24 -8.31 -15.47
N SER A 325 7.65 -7.04 -15.33
CA SER A 325 8.95 -6.52 -15.78
C SER A 325 9.81 -6.04 -14.60
N HIS A 326 9.74 -6.76 -13.47
CA HIS A 326 10.46 -6.44 -12.25
C HIS A 326 11.95 -6.22 -12.51
N ARG A 327 12.57 -5.20 -11.87
CA ARG A 327 13.99 -4.86 -12.06
C ARG A 327 14.92 -6.01 -11.68
N THR A 328 14.51 -6.85 -10.73
CA THR A 328 15.16 -8.14 -10.43
C THR A 328 14.35 -9.25 -11.11
N ALA A 329 14.87 -9.84 -12.18
CA ALA A 329 14.14 -10.80 -13.03
C ALA A 329 13.57 -11.99 -12.26
N GLY A 330 14.28 -12.50 -11.24
CA GLY A 330 13.81 -13.60 -10.37
C GLY A 330 12.63 -13.26 -9.48
N SER A 331 12.27 -11.97 -9.34
CA SER A 331 11.14 -11.49 -8.54
C SER A 331 9.88 -11.24 -9.37
N ALA A 332 9.97 -11.26 -10.70
CA ALA A 332 8.84 -11.02 -11.59
C ALA A 332 7.78 -12.14 -11.52
N VAL A 333 6.53 -11.75 -11.71
CA VAL A 333 5.41 -12.70 -11.91
C VAL A 333 4.85 -12.57 -13.33
N SER A 334 4.08 -13.54 -13.79
CA SER A 334 3.47 -13.44 -15.12
C SER A 334 2.43 -12.31 -15.16
N VAL A 335 2.21 -11.74 -16.36
CA VAL A 335 1.14 -10.73 -16.59
C VAL A 335 -0.21 -11.22 -16.07
N ARG A 336 -0.53 -12.53 -16.23
CA ARG A 336 -1.78 -13.13 -15.74
C ARG A 336 -1.83 -13.21 -14.21
N ALA A 337 -0.72 -13.56 -13.57
CA ALA A 337 -0.66 -13.57 -12.11
C ALA A 337 -0.80 -12.15 -11.54
N ALA A 338 -0.12 -11.17 -12.14
CA ALA A 338 -0.23 -9.76 -11.78
C ALA A 338 -1.66 -9.22 -11.98
N PHE A 339 -2.29 -9.51 -13.13
CA PHE A 339 -3.69 -9.15 -13.39
C PHE A 339 -4.64 -9.79 -12.37
N ALA A 340 -4.43 -11.07 -12.04
CA ALA A 340 -5.23 -11.74 -11.03
C ALA A 340 -5.06 -11.12 -9.63
N ALA A 341 -3.85 -10.69 -9.26
CA ALA A 341 -3.60 -9.99 -8.01
C ALA A 341 -4.28 -8.61 -7.96
N ALA A 342 -4.30 -7.87 -9.09
CA ALA A 342 -4.97 -6.57 -9.20
C ALA A 342 -6.51 -6.67 -9.30
N THR A 343 -7.08 -7.85 -9.50
CA THR A 343 -8.52 -8.10 -9.65
C THR A 343 -9.05 -9.01 -8.54
N ARG A 344 -9.08 -10.33 -8.77
CA ARG A 344 -9.59 -11.31 -7.79
C ARG A 344 -8.81 -11.28 -6.47
N GLY A 345 -7.50 -11.04 -6.52
CA GLY A 345 -6.65 -10.91 -5.34
C GLY A 345 -7.05 -9.71 -4.49
N ALA A 346 -7.29 -8.56 -5.13
CA ALA A 346 -7.75 -7.35 -4.45
C ALA A 346 -9.14 -7.55 -3.82
N TRP A 347 -10.11 -8.14 -4.54
CA TRP A 347 -11.41 -8.49 -3.95
C TRP A 347 -11.29 -9.43 -2.75
N ARG A 348 -10.44 -10.45 -2.86
CA ARG A 348 -10.16 -11.37 -1.75
C ARG A 348 -9.55 -10.65 -0.55
N ALA A 349 -8.63 -9.73 -0.79
CA ALA A 349 -8.04 -8.89 0.26
C ALA A 349 -9.08 -7.99 0.93
N GLY A 350 -10.10 -7.56 0.19
CA GLY A 350 -11.29 -6.88 0.71
C GLY A 350 -12.33 -7.80 1.36
N GLY A 351 -11.99 -9.05 1.66
CA GLY A 351 -12.90 -10.00 2.35
C GLY A 351 -13.95 -10.64 1.46
N VAL A 352 -13.99 -10.34 0.15
CA VAL A 352 -14.95 -10.93 -0.78
C VAL A 352 -14.49 -12.33 -1.18
N ARG A 353 -15.27 -13.35 -0.78
CA ARG A 353 -14.96 -14.78 -0.95
C ARG A 353 -16.02 -15.53 -1.75
N ASP A 354 -16.76 -14.83 -2.62
CA ASP A 354 -17.84 -15.38 -3.44
C ASP A 354 -17.34 -16.24 -4.63
N GLY A 355 -16.04 -16.20 -4.92
CA GLY A 355 -15.39 -16.95 -6.00
C GLY A 355 -15.69 -16.42 -7.41
N VAL A 356 -16.49 -15.36 -7.55
CA VAL A 356 -16.90 -14.80 -8.85
C VAL A 356 -16.54 -13.33 -9.03
N SER A 357 -16.43 -12.55 -7.95
CA SER A 357 -15.99 -11.15 -8.01
C SER A 357 -14.59 -11.04 -8.61
N GLY A 358 -14.39 -10.02 -9.47
CA GLY A 358 -13.16 -9.84 -10.25
C GLY A 358 -13.05 -10.80 -11.46
N THR A 359 -14.15 -11.42 -11.89
CA THR A 359 -14.23 -12.27 -13.09
C THR A 359 -15.41 -11.89 -13.98
N LEU A 360 -15.38 -12.33 -15.25
CA LEU A 360 -16.47 -12.20 -16.22
C LEU A 360 -17.13 -13.57 -16.45
N VAL A 361 -17.74 -14.14 -15.41
CA VAL A 361 -18.45 -15.43 -15.50
C VAL A 361 -19.95 -15.24 -15.24
N PRO A 362 -20.81 -16.14 -15.75
CA PRO A 362 -22.24 -16.11 -15.40
C PRO A 362 -22.46 -16.14 -13.89
N GLY A 363 -23.28 -15.22 -13.39
CA GLY A 363 -23.56 -15.06 -11.95
C GLY A 363 -22.64 -14.09 -11.22
N ALA A 364 -21.55 -13.61 -11.85
CA ALA A 364 -20.74 -12.52 -11.29
C ALA A 364 -21.51 -11.18 -11.34
N PRO A 365 -21.26 -10.25 -10.40
CA PRO A 365 -21.74 -8.88 -10.53
C PRO A 365 -21.34 -8.29 -11.86
N ALA A 366 -22.23 -7.51 -12.49
CA ALA A 366 -21.97 -6.85 -13.78
C ALA A 366 -20.97 -5.69 -13.58
N SER A 367 -19.75 -6.03 -13.20
CA SER A 367 -18.63 -5.09 -12.97
C SER A 367 -17.50 -5.40 -13.95
N TYR A 368 -17.21 -4.44 -14.83
CA TYR A 368 -16.19 -4.62 -15.87
C TYR A 368 -15.65 -3.27 -16.36
N ALA A 369 -14.46 -3.33 -16.97
CA ALA A 369 -13.89 -2.20 -17.69
C ALA A 369 -13.64 -2.57 -19.16
N VAL A 370 -13.85 -1.60 -20.05
CA VAL A 370 -13.57 -1.71 -21.49
C VAL A 370 -12.32 -0.90 -21.78
N TRP A 371 -11.38 -1.50 -22.49
CA TRP A 371 -10.07 -0.92 -22.75
C TRP A 371 -9.76 -0.87 -24.24
N ASP A 372 -9.16 0.24 -24.70
CA ASP A 372 -8.37 0.23 -25.93
C ASP A 372 -7.02 -0.39 -25.60
N ALA A 373 -6.72 -1.47 -26.22
CA ALA A 373 -5.46 -2.18 -26.10
C ALA A 373 -4.86 -2.40 -27.47
N CYS A 374 -3.54 -2.50 -27.52
CA CYS A 374 -2.81 -2.97 -28.68
C CYS A 374 -2.99 -4.48 -28.88
N ASP A 375 -1.95 -5.16 -29.35
CA ASP A 375 -1.98 -6.60 -29.54
C ASP A 375 -2.25 -7.36 -28.25
N LEU A 376 -3.04 -8.41 -28.34
CA LEU A 376 -3.29 -9.32 -27.24
C LEU A 376 -2.29 -10.47 -27.30
N ASP A 377 -1.66 -10.78 -26.17
CA ASP A 377 -0.73 -11.88 -26.06
C ASP A 377 -1.48 -13.18 -25.75
N VAL A 378 -1.37 -14.13 -26.71
CA VAL A 378 -1.94 -15.48 -26.61
C VAL A 378 -0.89 -16.53 -26.28
N THR A 379 0.40 -16.15 -26.27
CA THR A 379 1.50 -17.09 -26.09
C THR A 379 1.64 -17.51 -24.63
N ALA A 380 1.71 -18.83 -24.41
CA ALA A 380 2.05 -19.36 -23.09
C ALA A 380 3.56 -19.20 -22.86
N PRO A 381 3.99 -18.58 -21.75
CA PRO A 381 5.40 -18.55 -21.41
C PRO A 381 5.99 -19.96 -21.22
N PRO A 382 7.30 -20.15 -21.48
CA PRO A 382 7.91 -21.48 -21.52
C PRO A 382 8.13 -22.14 -20.15
N ASP A 383 8.00 -21.42 -19.05
CA ASP A 383 8.28 -21.98 -17.72
C ASP A 383 7.06 -22.58 -17.00
N GLY A 384 7.31 -23.54 -16.08
CA GLY A 384 6.27 -24.35 -15.45
C GLY A 384 5.33 -23.57 -14.50
N VAL A 385 5.78 -22.47 -13.88
CA VAL A 385 4.99 -21.65 -12.96
C VAL A 385 3.99 -20.81 -13.77
N GLN A 386 4.39 -20.37 -14.94
CA GLN A 386 3.54 -19.58 -15.82
C GLN A 386 2.52 -20.44 -16.59
N ARG A 387 2.73 -21.74 -16.76
CA ARG A 387 1.76 -22.65 -17.38
C ARG A 387 0.42 -22.69 -16.66
N TRP A 388 0.43 -22.57 -15.35
CA TRP A 388 -0.81 -22.53 -14.55
C TRP A 388 -1.70 -21.33 -14.89
N SER A 389 -1.11 -20.19 -15.17
CA SER A 389 -1.83 -18.97 -15.49
C SER A 389 -2.36 -18.94 -16.93
N THR A 390 -1.88 -19.82 -17.81
CA THR A 390 -2.33 -19.94 -19.20
C THR A 390 -3.40 -21.02 -19.43
N ASP A 391 -3.76 -21.78 -18.40
CA ASP A 391 -4.85 -22.77 -18.50
C ASP A 391 -6.17 -22.04 -18.80
N PRO A 392 -6.90 -22.39 -19.89
CA PRO A 392 -8.21 -21.81 -20.18
C PRO A 392 -9.20 -21.94 -19.03
N ARG A 393 -9.03 -22.95 -18.17
CA ARG A 393 -9.84 -23.17 -16.98
C ARG A 393 -9.57 -22.16 -15.87
N SER A 394 -8.46 -21.42 -15.92
CA SER A 394 -8.14 -20.35 -14.97
C SER A 394 -9.11 -19.17 -15.05
N ARG A 395 -9.92 -19.10 -16.13
CA ARG A 395 -10.87 -18.01 -16.40
C ARG A 395 -10.21 -16.63 -16.47
N VAL A 396 -8.92 -16.57 -16.70
CA VAL A 396 -8.20 -15.32 -16.96
C VAL A 396 -8.23 -15.07 -18.48
N PRO A 397 -8.68 -13.91 -18.94
CA PRO A 397 -8.79 -13.59 -20.36
C PRO A 397 -7.41 -13.51 -21.03
N VAL A 398 -7.39 -13.46 -22.34
CA VAL A 398 -6.22 -13.03 -23.11
C VAL A 398 -5.93 -11.58 -22.74
N LEU A 399 -4.69 -11.26 -22.44
CA LEU A 399 -4.28 -9.96 -21.90
C LEU A 399 -3.46 -9.18 -22.93
N PRO A 400 -3.43 -7.85 -22.83
CA PRO A 400 -2.59 -7.00 -23.65
C PRO A 400 -1.11 -7.38 -23.52
N ARG A 401 -0.36 -7.24 -24.61
CA ARG A 401 1.10 -7.26 -24.57
C ARG A 401 1.59 -6.01 -23.81
N LEU A 402 2.44 -6.22 -22.81
CA LEU A 402 2.92 -5.19 -21.88
C LEU A 402 4.45 -5.11 -21.85
N GLY A 403 5.10 -5.14 -23.02
CA GLY A 403 6.53 -4.86 -23.12
C GLY A 403 6.87 -3.43 -22.72
N SER A 404 8.17 -3.16 -22.49
CA SER A 404 8.64 -1.83 -22.04
C SER A 404 8.22 -0.70 -22.99
N ASP A 405 8.16 -0.98 -24.29
CA ASP A 405 7.87 -0.01 -25.35
C ASP A 405 6.40 -0.07 -25.81
N ASP A 406 5.63 -1.05 -25.32
CA ASP A 406 4.22 -1.15 -25.66
C ASP A 406 3.41 -0.06 -24.94
N PRO A 407 2.46 0.60 -25.62
CA PRO A 407 1.57 1.55 -24.96
C PRO A 407 0.65 0.81 -23.99
N LEU A 408 0.40 1.42 -22.82
CA LEU A 408 -0.55 0.85 -21.86
C LEU A 408 -1.98 0.94 -22.37
N PRO A 409 -2.84 -0.03 -22.04
CA PRO A 409 -4.26 0.02 -22.35
C PRO A 409 -4.93 1.25 -21.74
N ARG A 410 -5.79 1.90 -22.52
CA ARG A 410 -6.55 3.08 -22.09
C ARG A 410 -7.98 2.67 -21.76
N CYS A 411 -8.46 3.02 -20.55
CA CYS A 411 -9.85 2.78 -20.18
C CYS A 411 -10.80 3.63 -21.02
N ARG A 412 -11.83 2.99 -21.54
CA ARG A 412 -12.92 3.63 -22.31
C ARG A 412 -14.22 3.66 -21.53
N ARG A 413 -14.43 2.66 -20.69
CA ARG A 413 -15.64 2.57 -19.89
C ARG A 413 -15.41 1.74 -18.65
N THR A 414 -15.98 2.19 -17.56
CA THR A 414 -16.01 1.44 -16.30
C THR A 414 -17.47 1.27 -15.87
N VAL A 415 -17.85 0.04 -15.61
CA VAL A 415 -19.18 -0.33 -15.16
C VAL A 415 -19.05 -1.09 -13.82
N HIS A 416 -19.84 -0.70 -12.83
CA HIS A 416 -19.91 -1.40 -11.56
C HIS A 416 -21.36 -1.78 -11.24
N ARG A 417 -21.61 -3.08 -11.04
CA ARG A 417 -22.95 -3.63 -10.78
C ARG A 417 -24.01 -3.12 -11.74
N GLY A 418 -23.65 -3.00 -13.03
CA GLY A 418 -24.53 -2.54 -14.09
C GLY A 418 -24.64 -1.02 -14.22
N VAL A 419 -24.01 -0.24 -13.36
CA VAL A 419 -23.99 1.22 -13.41
C VAL A 419 -22.71 1.70 -14.09
N VAL A 420 -22.83 2.60 -15.09
CA VAL A 420 -21.68 3.22 -15.74
C VAL A 420 -21.10 4.28 -14.81
N LEU A 421 -19.81 4.14 -14.46
CA LEU A 421 -19.07 5.09 -13.64
C LEU A 421 -18.21 6.03 -14.47
N HIS A 422 -17.73 5.56 -15.64
CA HIS A 422 -16.89 6.30 -16.57
C HIS A 422 -17.15 5.81 -18.00
N GLY A 423 -17.15 6.71 -18.99
CA GLY A 423 -17.29 6.41 -20.43
C GLY A 423 -18.46 7.03 -21.12
#